data_da0b8122dd4c0e48e8d055815a23440d
#
_entry.id   da0b8122dd4c0e48e8d055815a23440d
#
_cell.length_a   1.000
_cell.length_b   1.000
_cell.length_c   1.000
_cell.angle_alpha   90.00
_cell.angle_beta   90.00
_cell.angle_gamma   90.00
#
_symmetry.space_group_name_H-M   'P 1'
#
loop_
_entity.id
_entity.type
_entity.pdbx_description
1 polymer ?
#
loop_
_entity_poly.entity_id
_entity_poly.type
_entity_poly.pdbx_seq_one_letter_code
_entity_poly.pdbx_strand_id
1 'polypeptide(L)'
;MTQSEPVVEIVTEADAWQPDPRWRPAARLTVLLGEDDHWQRRPRYHEIVRRARDAGLAGASVWRGMEGYGVTSRIHTTRLLDLAENLPIMVMIVDDAELLREFVSGNAELFDTGTVALSAVQVWSSGAGSRP
;
A
#
# COMPACT_ATOMS: atom_id res chain seq x y z
N MET A 1 38.09 -18.09 -23.36
CA MET A 1 36.85 -17.35 -23.71
C MET A 1 36.09 -17.03 -22.44
N THR A 2 36.14 -15.79 -22.07
CA THR A 2 35.38 -15.29 -20.96
C THR A 2 33.96 -14.97 -21.43
N GLN A 3 33.01 -15.65 -20.88
CA GLN A 3 31.62 -15.25 -21.04
C GLN A 3 31.43 -13.93 -20.28
N SER A 4 30.95 -12.92 -21.00
CA SER A 4 30.57 -11.70 -20.33
C SER A 4 29.33 -11.99 -19.43
N GLU A 5 29.48 -11.79 -18.16
CA GLU A 5 28.33 -11.87 -17.25
C GLU A 5 27.29 -10.79 -17.62
N PRO A 6 26.00 -11.11 -17.52
CA PRO A 6 24.99 -10.11 -17.73
C PRO A 6 25.17 -8.99 -16.69
N VAL A 7 25.32 -7.78 -17.20
CA VAL A 7 25.39 -6.60 -16.35
C VAL A 7 23.98 -6.29 -15.86
N VAL A 8 23.74 -6.55 -14.59
CA VAL A 8 22.51 -6.10 -13.96
C VAL A 8 22.78 -4.71 -13.41
N GLU A 9 22.24 -3.73 -14.10
CA GLU A 9 22.32 -2.36 -13.63
C GLU A 9 21.22 -2.13 -12.62
N ILE A 10 21.63 -1.86 -11.36
CA ILE A 10 20.68 -1.49 -10.32
C ILE A 10 20.50 0.01 -10.42
N VAL A 11 19.34 0.42 -10.92
CA VAL A 11 18.96 1.82 -10.98
C VAL A 11 18.53 2.23 -9.59
N THR A 12 19.30 3.10 -8.95
CA THR A 12 18.91 3.68 -7.66
C THR A 12 17.82 4.73 -7.88
N GLU A 13 17.12 5.08 -6.82
CA GLU A 13 16.12 6.14 -6.88
C GLU A 13 16.70 7.44 -7.45
N ALA A 14 17.92 7.78 -7.05
CA ALA A 14 18.60 8.97 -7.54
C ALA A 14 18.91 8.92 -9.05
N ASP A 15 19.19 7.72 -9.56
CA ASP A 15 19.53 7.53 -10.98
C ASP A 15 18.29 7.46 -11.86
N ALA A 16 17.17 7.02 -11.27
CA ALA A 16 15.91 6.81 -11.99
C ALA A 16 15.19 8.12 -12.31
N TRP A 17 15.47 9.20 -11.55
CA TRP A 17 14.67 10.40 -11.62
C TRP A 17 15.51 11.60 -12.01
N GLN A 18 15.09 12.25 -13.06
CA GLN A 18 15.68 13.53 -13.47
C GLN A 18 15.20 14.63 -12.50
N PRO A 19 16.08 15.61 -12.22
CA PRO A 19 15.69 16.72 -11.34
C PRO A 19 14.68 17.63 -12.05
N ASP A 20 13.42 17.42 -11.77
CA ASP A 20 12.30 18.24 -12.20
C ASP A 20 11.50 18.59 -10.94
N PRO A 21 11.34 19.89 -10.62
CA PRO A 21 10.67 20.31 -9.38
C PRO A 21 9.18 19.96 -9.32
N ARG A 22 8.59 19.53 -10.43
CA ARG A 22 7.21 19.06 -10.44
C ARG A 22 7.06 17.66 -9.84
N TRP A 23 8.15 16.87 -9.84
CA TRP A 23 8.20 15.60 -9.13
C TRP A 23 8.70 15.84 -7.72
N ARG A 24 7.95 15.40 -6.75
CA ARG A 24 8.33 15.50 -5.34
C ARG A 24 8.36 14.14 -4.68
N PRO A 25 9.28 13.94 -3.73
CA PRO A 25 9.33 12.70 -2.99
C PRO A 25 8.10 12.55 -2.09
N ALA A 26 7.62 11.33 -2.00
CA ALA A 26 6.53 10.94 -1.14
C ALA A 26 6.72 9.46 -0.76
N ALA A 27 5.73 8.86 -0.13
CA ALA A 27 5.74 7.44 0.17
C ALA A 27 4.41 6.80 -0.18
N ARG A 28 4.46 5.49 -0.38
CA ARG A 28 3.27 4.68 -0.57
C ARG A 28 3.18 3.68 0.57
N LEU A 29 2.09 3.77 1.31
CA LEU A 29 1.73 2.78 2.31
C LEU A 29 0.89 1.71 1.62
N THR A 30 1.31 0.46 1.77
CA THR A 30 0.56 -0.70 1.28
C THR A 30 0.25 -1.59 2.46
N VAL A 31 -1.02 -1.92 2.64
CA VAL A 31 -1.48 -2.81 3.70
C VAL A 31 -2.15 -4.02 3.05
N LEU A 32 -1.63 -5.20 3.32
CA LEU A 32 -2.18 -6.45 2.80
C LEU A 32 -2.83 -7.22 3.94
N LEU A 33 -4.11 -7.52 3.78
CA LEU A 33 -4.89 -8.21 4.80
C LEU A 33 -5.98 -9.06 4.12
N GLY A 34 -6.74 -9.79 4.92
CA GLY A 34 -7.87 -10.57 4.41
C GLY A 34 -9.17 -9.77 4.48
N GLU A 35 -10.07 -10.05 3.56
CA GLU A 35 -11.39 -9.42 3.53
C GLU A 35 -12.16 -9.63 4.83
N ASP A 36 -12.04 -10.81 5.42
CA ASP A 36 -12.75 -11.19 6.64
C ASP A 36 -12.00 -10.80 7.93
N ASP A 37 -10.89 -10.09 7.79
CA ASP A 37 -10.18 -9.57 8.95
C ASP A 37 -10.99 -8.41 9.54
N HIS A 38 -11.47 -8.63 10.76
CA HIS A 38 -12.32 -7.67 11.45
C HIS A 38 -11.60 -7.02 12.63
N TRP A 39 -11.92 -5.78 12.86
CA TRP A 39 -11.54 -5.02 14.02
C TRP A 39 -12.80 -4.44 14.66
N GLN A 40 -13.12 -4.89 15.88
CA GLN A 40 -14.33 -4.45 16.60
C GLN A 40 -15.60 -4.50 15.72
N ARG A 41 -15.89 -5.67 15.13
CA ARG A 41 -17.08 -5.92 14.30
C ARG A 41 -17.12 -5.22 12.96
N ARG A 42 -16.07 -4.51 12.57
CA ARG A 42 -15.96 -3.86 11.26
C ARG A 42 -14.86 -4.52 10.46
N PRO A 43 -14.98 -4.54 9.13
CA PRO A 43 -13.83 -4.93 8.32
C PRO A 43 -12.65 -4.02 8.63
N ARG A 44 -11.50 -4.62 8.93
CA ARG A 44 -10.30 -3.86 9.30
C ARG A 44 -9.90 -2.89 8.19
N TYR A 45 -9.97 -3.30 6.92
CA TYR A 45 -9.63 -2.43 5.80
C TYR A 45 -10.53 -1.18 5.75
N HIS A 46 -11.81 -1.34 6.06
CA HIS A 46 -12.74 -0.23 6.08
C HIS A 46 -12.40 0.78 7.18
N GLU A 47 -12.04 0.28 8.36
CA GLU A 47 -11.62 1.12 9.47
C GLU A 47 -10.33 1.88 9.16
N ILE A 48 -9.39 1.25 8.47
CA ILE A 48 -8.16 1.90 8.02
C ILE A 48 -8.50 3.07 7.09
N VAL A 49 -9.35 2.86 6.11
CA VAL A 49 -9.77 3.90 5.17
C VAL A 49 -10.46 5.05 5.89
N ARG A 50 -11.37 4.73 6.80
CA ARG A 50 -12.10 5.74 7.57
C ARG A 50 -11.15 6.61 8.40
N ARG A 51 -10.20 5.99 9.09
CA ARG A 51 -9.22 6.73 9.89
C ARG A 51 -8.24 7.52 9.04
N ALA A 52 -7.88 7.01 7.87
CA ALA A 52 -7.05 7.76 6.92
C ALA A 52 -7.73 9.06 6.49
N ARG A 53 -9.01 8.99 6.19
CA ARG A 53 -9.80 10.17 5.84
C ARG A 53 -9.88 11.14 7.03
N ASP A 54 -10.15 10.64 8.22
CA ASP A 54 -10.27 11.48 9.43
C ASP A 54 -8.92 12.13 9.78
N ALA A 55 -7.82 11.47 9.49
CA ALA A 55 -6.47 12.00 9.69
C ALA A 55 -6.05 13.02 8.63
N GLY A 56 -6.86 13.24 7.61
CA GLY A 56 -6.56 14.21 6.56
C GLY A 56 -5.53 13.74 5.53
N LEU A 57 -5.31 12.42 5.41
CA LEU A 57 -4.44 11.90 4.37
C LEU A 57 -5.04 12.14 2.98
N ALA A 58 -4.18 12.25 1.99
CA ALA A 58 -4.56 12.72 0.64
C ALA A 58 -5.56 11.80 -0.08
N GLY A 59 -5.55 10.52 0.24
CA GLY A 59 -6.49 9.58 -0.35
C GLY A 59 -6.16 8.15 0.07
N ALA A 60 -7.12 7.25 -0.09
CA ALA A 60 -6.94 5.84 0.17
C ALA A 60 -7.77 5.04 -0.83
N SER A 61 -7.20 3.97 -1.33
CA SER A 61 -7.87 3.06 -2.26
C SER A 61 -7.81 1.64 -1.73
N VAL A 62 -8.87 0.89 -1.96
CA VAL A 62 -8.95 -0.51 -1.57
C VAL A 62 -9.10 -1.36 -2.82
N TRP A 63 -8.28 -2.39 -2.91
CA TRP A 63 -8.27 -3.34 -4.00
C TRP A 63 -8.58 -4.72 -3.45
N ARG A 64 -9.44 -5.44 -4.12
CA ARG A 64 -9.79 -6.79 -3.76
C ARG A 64 -9.11 -7.75 -4.73
N GLY A 65 -8.28 -8.64 -4.19
CA GLY A 65 -7.58 -9.62 -4.99
C GLY A 65 -8.50 -10.74 -5.44
N MET A 66 -8.11 -11.40 -6.51
CA MET A 66 -8.86 -12.52 -7.06
C MET A 66 -8.43 -13.85 -6.44
N GLU A 67 -7.20 -13.91 -5.93
CA GLU A 67 -6.61 -15.11 -5.35
C GLU A 67 -5.43 -14.69 -4.49
N GLY A 68 -5.18 -15.44 -3.43
CA GLY A 68 -4.02 -15.22 -2.60
C GLY A 68 -4.06 -16.02 -1.32
N TYR A 69 -2.97 -15.94 -0.56
CA TYR A 69 -2.89 -16.48 0.80
C TYR A 69 -2.05 -15.56 1.67
N GLY A 70 -2.25 -15.63 2.95
CA GLY A 70 -1.52 -14.78 3.91
C GLY A 70 -1.38 -15.47 5.25
N VAL A 71 -2.01 -14.95 6.28
CA VAL A 71 -1.92 -15.42 7.66
C VAL A 71 -2.21 -16.92 7.79
N THR A 72 -3.16 -17.42 7.00
CA THR A 72 -3.38 -18.86 6.84
C THR A 72 -2.83 -19.26 5.48
N SER A 73 -2.18 -20.41 5.38
CA SER A 73 -1.64 -20.90 4.11
C SER A 73 -2.71 -21.34 3.12
N ARG A 74 -3.96 -21.16 3.44
CA ARG A 74 -5.08 -21.51 2.57
C ARG A 74 -5.22 -20.48 1.45
N ILE A 75 -5.27 -20.94 0.21
CA ILE A 75 -5.47 -20.08 -0.96
C ILE A 75 -6.95 -19.73 -1.05
N HIS A 76 -7.22 -18.42 -1.14
CA HIS A 76 -8.56 -17.87 -1.32
C HIS A 76 -8.69 -17.34 -2.75
N THR A 77 -9.77 -17.71 -3.42
CA THR A 77 -9.97 -17.42 -4.85
C THR A 77 -11.44 -17.18 -5.16
N THR A 78 -11.70 -16.41 -6.23
CA THR A 78 -13.06 -16.20 -6.75
C THR A 78 -13.51 -17.31 -7.69
N ARG A 79 -12.73 -18.38 -7.85
CA ARG A 79 -13.00 -19.39 -8.86
C ARG A 79 -14.35 -20.06 -8.73
N LEU A 80 -15.10 -20.03 -9.85
CA LEU A 80 -16.28 -20.86 -10.08
C LEU A 80 -17.43 -20.61 -9.11
N LEU A 81 -18.08 -21.68 -8.76
CA LEU A 81 -19.29 -21.73 -7.95
C LEU A 81 -19.01 -21.53 -6.46
N ASP A 82 -17.76 -21.52 -6.07
CA ASP A 82 -17.40 -21.28 -4.68
C ASP A 82 -17.58 -19.81 -4.37
N LEU A 83 -18.35 -19.54 -3.36
CA LEU A 83 -18.44 -18.18 -2.83
C LEU A 83 -17.04 -17.74 -2.41
N ALA A 84 -16.60 -16.62 -2.96
CA ALA A 84 -15.32 -16.05 -2.63
C ALA A 84 -15.30 -15.71 -1.14
N GLU A 85 -14.53 -16.47 -0.37
CA GLU A 85 -14.36 -16.25 1.06
C GLU A 85 -12.99 -15.68 1.35
N ASN A 86 -12.95 -14.62 2.15
CA ASN A 86 -11.74 -14.03 2.67
C ASN A 86 -10.68 -13.75 1.61
N LEU A 87 -11.08 -13.06 0.56
CA LEU A 87 -10.15 -12.66 -0.49
C LEU A 87 -9.09 -11.69 0.04
N PRO A 88 -7.91 -11.66 -0.58
CA PRO A 88 -6.89 -10.69 -0.19
C PRO A 88 -7.35 -9.26 -0.50
N ILE A 89 -7.06 -8.37 0.42
CA ILE A 89 -7.34 -6.94 0.31
C ILE A 89 -6.02 -6.18 0.34
N MET A 90 -5.90 -5.21 -0.53
CA MET A 90 -4.81 -4.23 -0.50
C MET A 90 -5.39 -2.85 -0.25
N VAL A 91 -4.91 -2.18 0.78
CA VAL A 91 -5.15 -0.75 1.00
C VAL A 91 -3.91 0.00 0.56
N MET A 92 -4.08 1.02 -0.25
CA MET A 92 -2.97 1.83 -0.75
C MET A 92 -3.24 3.30 -0.47
N ILE A 93 -2.24 3.95 0.14
CA ILE A 93 -2.27 5.38 0.46
C ILE A 93 -0.94 5.99 0.03
N VAL A 94 -0.99 7.08 -0.73
CA VAL A 94 0.21 7.83 -1.12
C VAL A 94 0.13 9.20 -0.46
N ASP A 95 1.16 9.54 0.30
CA ASP A 95 1.25 10.82 0.99
C ASP A 95 2.70 11.05 1.45
N ASP A 96 2.94 12.10 2.20
CA ASP A 96 4.25 12.37 2.79
C ASP A 96 4.64 11.22 3.73
N ALA A 97 5.90 10.80 3.65
CA ALA A 97 6.39 9.65 4.42
C ALA A 97 6.16 9.82 5.93
N GLU A 98 6.42 11.01 6.47
CA GLU A 98 6.23 11.26 7.89
C GLU A 98 4.77 11.15 8.31
N LEU A 99 3.85 11.66 7.50
CA LEU A 99 2.42 11.55 7.78
C LEU A 99 1.96 10.10 7.79
N LEU A 100 2.48 9.29 6.86
CA LEU A 100 2.14 7.87 6.81
C LEU A 100 2.71 7.11 8.00
N ARG A 101 3.95 7.41 8.41
CA ARG A 101 4.55 6.80 9.60
C ARG A 101 3.76 7.15 10.87
N GLU A 102 3.40 8.41 11.02
CA GLU A 102 2.58 8.86 12.14
C GLU A 102 1.21 8.20 12.15
N PHE A 103 0.61 8.04 10.98
CA PHE A 103 -0.67 7.36 10.84
C PHE A 103 -0.59 5.91 11.31
N VAL A 104 0.42 5.17 10.88
CA VAL A 104 0.60 3.77 11.29
C VAL A 104 0.89 3.68 12.79
N SER A 105 1.83 4.47 13.30
CA SER A 105 2.20 4.41 14.72
C SER A 105 1.07 4.87 15.64
N GLY A 106 0.30 5.85 15.21
CA GLY A 106 -0.85 6.35 15.98
C GLY A 106 -2.06 5.43 15.97
N ASN A 107 -2.09 4.44 15.07
CA ASN A 107 -3.17 3.49 14.92
C ASN A 107 -2.66 2.05 14.93
N ALA A 108 -1.63 1.78 15.72
CA ALA A 108 -0.90 0.51 15.69
C ALA A 108 -1.80 -0.72 15.85
N GLU A 109 -2.88 -0.60 16.59
CA GLU A 109 -3.84 -1.69 16.80
C GLU A 109 -4.55 -2.13 15.51
N LEU A 110 -4.62 -1.26 14.51
CA LEU A 110 -5.18 -1.61 13.20
C LEU A 110 -4.19 -2.37 12.31
N PHE A 111 -2.92 -2.32 12.65
CA PHE A 111 -1.84 -2.83 11.82
C PHE A 111 -1.11 -4.00 12.45
N ASP A 112 -1.72 -4.66 13.42
CA ASP A 112 -1.15 -5.81 14.13
C ASP A 112 -1.30 -7.14 13.37
N THR A 113 -2.05 -7.15 12.28
CA THR A 113 -2.21 -8.31 11.41
C THR A 113 -1.91 -7.95 9.97
N GLY A 114 -1.58 -8.94 9.16
CA GLY A 114 -1.28 -8.74 7.75
C GLY A 114 0.12 -8.16 7.54
N THR A 115 0.31 -7.52 6.40
CA THR A 115 1.58 -6.94 6.01
C THR A 115 1.42 -5.44 5.82
N VAL A 116 2.30 -4.68 6.42
CA VAL A 116 2.36 -3.22 6.27
C VAL A 116 3.70 -2.87 5.67
N ALA A 117 3.69 -2.23 4.52
CA ALA A 117 4.91 -1.86 3.80
C ALA A 117 4.88 -0.37 3.43
N LEU A 118 6.03 0.25 3.50
CA LEU A 118 6.21 1.64 3.09
C LEU A 118 7.30 1.70 2.03
N SER A 119 7.01 2.32 0.90
CA SER A 119 7.97 2.47 -0.19
C SER A 119 8.06 3.91 -0.63
N ALA A 120 9.26 4.32 -1.05
CA ALA A 120 9.49 5.64 -1.61
C ALA A 120 8.88 5.72 -3.01
N VAL A 121 8.23 6.85 -3.30
CA VAL A 121 7.66 7.14 -4.61
C VAL A 121 7.91 8.60 -4.96
N GLN A 122 7.73 8.94 -6.23
CA GLN A 122 7.71 10.31 -6.70
C GLN A 122 6.29 10.66 -7.13
N VAL A 123 5.80 11.79 -6.71
CA VAL A 123 4.46 12.26 -7.02
C VAL A 123 4.54 13.49 -7.90
N TRP A 124 3.82 13.46 -8.99
CA TRP A 124 3.71 14.60 -9.89
C TRP A 124 2.80 15.65 -9.28
N SER A 125 3.31 16.87 -9.22
CA SER A 125 2.55 18.03 -8.80
C SER A 125 2.39 18.98 -9.99
N SER A 126 1.16 19.20 -10.39
CA SER A 126 0.85 20.10 -11.51
C SER A 126 0.97 21.59 -11.15
N GLY A 127 1.44 21.90 -9.95
CA GLY A 127 1.50 23.27 -9.46
C GLY A 127 0.19 23.78 -8.84
N ALA A 128 -0.91 23.04 -9.03
CA ALA A 128 -2.20 23.35 -8.43
C ALA A 128 -2.49 22.48 -7.19
N GLY A 129 -1.56 21.61 -6.86
CA GLY A 129 -1.78 20.57 -5.89
C GLY A 129 -1.32 20.91 -4.50
N SER A 130 -1.96 21.86 -3.90
CA SER A 130 -1.91 21.89 -2.45
C SER A 130 -2.92 20.88 -1.92
N ARG A 131 -2.57 20.27 -0.84
CA ARG A 131 -3.46 19.46 -0.01
C ARG A 131 -4.75 20.23 0.23
N PRO A 132 -5.92 19.60 0.06
CA PRO A 132 -7.17 20.25 0.40
C PRO A 132 -7.25 20.58 1.87
#